data_428371502abb53bb17fa1e151206fa7d
#
_entry.id   428371502abb53bb17fa1e151206fa7d
#
_cell.length_a   1.000
_cell.length_b   1.000
_cell.length_c   1.000
_cell.angle_alpha   90.00
_cell.angle_beta   90.00
_cell.angle_gamma   90.00
#
_symmetry.space_group_name_H-M   'P 1'
#
loop_
_entity.id
_entity.type
_entity.pdbx_description
1 polymer ?
#
loop_
_entity_poly.entity_id
_entity_poly.type
_entity_poly.pdbx_seq_one_letter_code
_entity_poly.pdbx_strand_id
1 'polypeptide(L)'
;GKEMKCDLSLFSSLEDSDVILADVIWKFTETEYTDYRTFIREVIVFQSEHGNHFWNPDVVVIKQPSFTLCYYNPQTRHMEVYDMEADNGVTFTEGEILYKIHNRMKDILPGQEFCYLQYLIFRSFEADTLEELEKKQNEKELYDLFTTNEI
;
A
#
# COMPACT_ATOMS: atom_id res chain seq x y z
N GLY A 1 3.83 -11.26 27.48
CA GLY A 1 4.09 -11.31 27.09
C GLY A 1 4.77 -11.41 26.19
N LYS A 2 5.20 -11.55 25.89
CA LYS A 2 5.62 -11.46 25.03
C LYS A 2 4.91 -11.55 24.20
N GLU A 3 4.02 -11.76 24.31
CA GLU A 3 3.27 -11.83 23.49
C GLU A 3 2.71 -10.67 23.04
N MET A 4 1.58 -10.35 23.30
CA MET A 4 0.88 -9.29 22.72
C MET A 4 1.49 -7.99 23.00
N LYS A 5 2.11 -7.88 24.12
CA LYS A 5 2.68 -6.63 24.35
C LYS A 5 3.86 -6.44 23.49
N CYS A 6 4.42 -7.48 22.99
CA CYS A 6 5.43 -7.30 22.01
C CYS A 6 4.91 -6.58 20.84
N ASP A 7 3.63 -6.71 20.57
CA ASP A 7 3.08 -6.03 19.42
C ASP A 7 3.14 -4.54 19.55
N LEU A 8 2.88 -4.02 20.73
CA LEU A 8 3.00 -2.58 20.93
C LEU A 8 4.43 -2.13 20.75
N SER A 9 5.37 -2.94 21.21
CA SER A 9 6.77 -2.61 21.03
C SER A 9 7.13 -2.60 19.56
N LEU A 10 6.60 -3.53 18.79
CA LEU A 10 6.86 -3.56 17.37
C LEU A 10 6.32 -2.32 16.69
N PHE A 11 5.10 -1.92 17.03
CA PHE A 11 4.55 -0.72 16.42
C PHE A 11 5.36 0.51 16.78
N SER A 12 5.79 0.62 17.99
CA SER A 12 6.54 1.81 18.38
C SER A 12 7.93 1.82 17.78
N SER A 13 8.42 0.67 17.32
CA SER A 13 9.74 0.60 16.70
C SER A 13 9.70 0.76 15.20
N LEU A 14 8.50 0.78 14.60
CA LEU A 14 8.39 0.97 13.16
C LEU A 14 8.71 2.41 12.81
N GLU A 15 9.49 2.56 11.75
CA GLU A 15 9.76 3.90 11.23
C GLU A 15 8.55 4.39 10.46
N ASP A 16 8.33 5.69 10.44
CA ASP A 16 7.24 6.24 9.65
C ASP A 16 7.38 5.84 8.18
N SER A 17 8.61 5.63 7.72
CA SER A 17 8.85 5.26 6.34
C SER A 17 8.41 3.83 6.03
N ASP A 18 8.15 3.01 7.03
CA ASP A 18 7.69 1.64 6.82
C ASP A 18 6.20 1.56 6.53
N VAL A 19 5.46 2.61 6.88
CA VAL A 19 4.02 2.65 6.68
C VAL A 19 3.71 3.79 5.72
N ILE A 20 3.05 3.46 4.61
CA ILE A 20 2.69 4.48 3.63
C ILE A 20 1.20 4.41 3.36
N LEU A 21 0.66 5.48 2.80
CA LEU A 21 -0.77 5.62 2.48
C LEU A 21 -1.68 5.61 3.71
N ALA A 22 -1.11 5.81 4.91
CA ALA A 22 -1.93 5.86 6.12
C ALA A 22 -2.64 7.20 6.27
N ASP A 23 -2.22 8.21 5.52
CA ASP A 23 -2.77 9.55 5.61
C ASP A 23 -3.83 9.86 4.55
N VAL A 24 -4.23 8.87 3.77
CA VAL A 24 -5.24 9.04 2.73
C VAL A 24 -6.38 8.05 2.98
N ILE A 25 -7.60 8.52 2.81
CA ILE A 25 -8.81 7.70 2.98
C ILE A 25 -9.29 7.34 1.60
N TRP A 26 -9.55 6.05 1.35
CA TRP A 26 -10.03 5.65 0.03
C TRP A 26 -10.86 4.39 0.11
N LYS A 27 -11.94 4.37 -0.69
CA LYS A 27 -12.77 3.18 -0.84
C LYS A 27 -12.53 2.62 -2.24
N PHE A 28 -12.18 1.34 -2.32
CA PHE A 28 -11.98 0.71 -3.62
C PHE A 28 -13.31 0.45 -4.29
N THR A 29 -13.45 0.92 -5.53
CA THR A 29 -14.66 0.76 -6.33
C THR A 29 -14.29 0.05 -7.62
N GLU A 30 -15.31 -0.30 -8.41
CA GLU A 30 -15.10 -1.01 -9.67
C GLU A 30 -14.69 -0.09 -10.82
N THR A 31 -14.64 1.21 -10.59
CA THR A 31 -14.30 2.17 -11.63
C THR A 31 -12.85 2.01 -12.05
N GLU A 32 -12.63 1.85 -13.34
CA GLU A 32 -11.27 1.85 -13.86
C GLU A 32 -10.90 3.28 -14.25
N TYR A 33 -9.75 3.75 -13.77
CA TYR A 33 -9.27 5.09 -14.08
C TYR A 33 -8.15 4.97 -15.10
N THR A 34 -8.31 5.67 -16.22
CA THR A 34 -7.29 5.67 -17.27
C THR A 34 -6.54 6.98 -17.33
N ASP A 35 -6.97 7.98 -16.54
CA ASP A 35 -6.32 9.27 -16.49
C ASP A 35 -5.95 9.57 -15.04
N TYR A 36 -4.65 9.71 -14.80
CA TYR A 36 -4.13 9.92 -13.46
C TYR A 36 -4.69 11.20 -12.82
N ARG A 37 -4.78 12.29 -13.59
CA ARG A 37 -5.25 13.56 -13.02
C ARG A 37 -6.70 13.45 -12.57
N THR A 38 -7.53 12.77 -13.37
CA THR A 38 -8.93 12.59 -13.01
C THR A 38 -9.02 11.78 -11.72
N PHE A 39 -8.21 10.71 -11.61
CA PHE A 39 -8.20 9.88 -10.41
C PHE A 39 -7.83 10.71 -9.18
N ILE A 40 -6.73 11.47 -9.26
CA ILE A 40 -6.26 12.26 -8.12
C ILE A 40 -7.30 13.30 -7.71
N ARG A 41 -7.97 13.92 -8.70
CA ARG A 41 -9.01 14.89 -8.37
C ARG A 41 -10.13 14.26 -7.58
N GLU A 42 -10.55 13.05 -7.97
CA GLU A 42 -11.61 12.36 -7.25
C GLU A 42 -11.15 11.94 -5.85
N VAL A 43 -9.90 11.53 -5.71
CA VAL A 43 -9.38 11.18 -4.39
C VAL A 43 -9.40 12.40 -3.49
N ILE A 44 -8.98 13.55 -4.01
CA ILE A 44 -8.96 14.79 -3.22
C ILE A 44 -10.37 15.19 -2.79
N VAL A 45 -11.35 15.07 -3.69
CA VAL A 45 -12.74 15.36 -3.34
C VAL A 45 -13.20 14.41 -2.24
N PHE A 46 -12.86 13.13 -2.36
CA PHE A 46 -13.23 12.15 -1.35
C PHE A 46 -12.62 12.50 0.01
N GLN A 47 -11.34 12.94 0.01
CA GLN A 47 -10.72 13.38 1.26
C GLN A 47 -11.48 14.56 1.86
N SER A 48 -11.84 15.55 1.05
CA SER A 48 -12.56 16.72 1.54
C SER A 48 -13.89 16.34 2.16
N GLU A 49 -14.59 15.39 1.55
CA GLU A 49 -15.88 14.95 2.06
C GLU A 49 -15.75 14.26 3.42
N HIS A 50 -14.56 13.77 3.75
CA HIS A 50 -14.31 13.09 5.01
C HIS A 50 -13.45 13.91 5.96
N GLY A 51 -13.31 15.20 5.70
CA GLY A 51 -12.60 16.09 6.61
C GLY A 51 -11.08 16.01 6.54
N ASN A 52 -10.55 15.33 5.54
CA ASN A 52 -9.10 15.17 5.40
C ASN A 52 -8.62 16.14 4.31
N HIS A 53 -8.07 17.29 4.70
CA HIS A 53 -7.74 18.36 3.76
C HIS A 53 -6.25 18.49 3.48
N PHE A 54 -5.42 17.62 4.02
CA PHE A 54 -3.97 17.83 3.96
C PHE A 54 -3.21 16.77 3.19
N TRP A 55 -3.91 15.88 2.50
CA TRP A 55 -3.22 14.84 1.74
C TRP A 55 -2.51 15.44 0.53
N ASN A 56 -1.26 15.04 0.34
CA ASN A 56 -0.45 15.50 -0.80
C ASN A 56 -0.05 14.29 -1.63
N PRO A 57 -0.62 14.12 -2.84
CA PRO A 57 -0.30 12.96 -3.68
C PRO A 57 1.11 12.99 -4.26
N ASP A 58 1.80 14.13 -4.21
CA ASP A 58 3.10 14.27 -4.84
C ASP A 58 4.27 13.89 -3.96
N VAL A 59 4.00 13.48 -2.73
CA VAL A 59 5.07 13.09 -1.82
C VAL A 59 5.67 11.77 -2.29
N VAL A 60 6.99 11.74 -2.44
CA VAL A 60 7.71 10.52 -2.80
C VAL A 60 7.85 9.66 -1.56
N VAL A 61 7.38 8.42 -1.65
CA VAL A 61 7.40 7.52 -0.49
C VAL A 61 8.15 6.21 -0.76
N ILE A 62 8.37 5.85 -2.01
CA ILE A 62 9.20 4.70 -2.34
C ILE A 62 10.28 5.17 -3.30
N LYS A 63 11.54 5.01 -2.90
CA LYS A 63 12.68 5.48 -3.69
C LYS A 63 13.34 4.31 -4.41
N GLN A 64 12.52 3.49 -5.04
CA GLN A 64 12.93 2.34 -5.82
C GLN A 64 12.14 2.34 -7.11
N PRO A 65 12.68 1.78 -8.20
CA PRO A 65 11.96 1.77 -9.47
C PRO A 65 10.81 0.76 -9.51
N SER A 66 10.74 -0.14 -8.54
CA SER A 66 9.67 -1.14 -8.50
C SER A 66 9.51 -1.67 -7.09
N PHE A 67 8.36 -2.27 -6.83
CA PHE A 67 8.14 -3.01 -5.59
C PHE A 67 7.09 -4.08 -5.84
N THR A 68 6.95 -5.01 -4.91
CA THR A 68 5.95 -6.07 -5.00
C THR A 68 4.85 -5.79 -3.99
N LEU A 69 3.62 -5.72 -4.46
CA LEU A 69 2.45 -5.57 -3.61
C LEU A 69 1.96 -6.95 -3.22
N CYS A 70 1.74 -7.16 -1.92
CA CYS A 70 1.16 -8.42 -1.43
C CYS A 70 -0.20 -8.10 -0.83
N TYR A 71 -1.23 -8.82 -1.27
CA TYR A 71 -2.58 -8.55 -0.81
C TYR A 71 -3.37 -9.84 -0.68
N TYR A 72 -4.40 -9.80 0.16
CA TYR A 72 -5.31 -10.93 0.30
C TYR A 72 -6.43 -10.79 -0.72
N ASN A 73 -6.67 -11.86 -1.48
CA ASN A 73 -7.79 -11.89 -2.42
C ASN A 73 -8.92 -12.69 -1.81
N PRO A 74 -10.02 -12.02 -1.39
CA PRO A 74 -11.12 -12.74 -0.73
C PRO A 74 -11.88 -13.68 -1.66
N GLN A 75 -11.77 -13.48 -2.97
CA GLN A 75 -12.45 -14.35 -3.93
C GLN A 75 -11.74 -15.69 -4.05
N THR A 76 -10.42 -15.70 -4.03
CA THR A 76 -9.62 -16.93 -4.11
C THR A 76 -9.25 -17.45 -2.74
N ARG A 77 -9.34 -16.58 -1.71
CA ARG A 77 -8.95 -16.89 -0.33
C ARG A 77 -7.46 -17.17 -0.21
N HIS A 78 -6.66 -16.53 -1.05
CA HIS A 78 -5.21 -16.67 -1.03
C HIS A 78 -4.55 -15.31 -1.00
N MET A 79 -3.34 -15.27 -0.44
CA MET A 79 -2.46 -14.11 -0.61
C MET A 79 -1.93 -14.14 -2.03
N GLU A 80 -1.88 -12.97 -2.65
CA GLU A 80 -1.39 -12.82 -4.01
C GLU A 80 -0.37 -11.70 -4.05
N VAL A 81 0.49 -11.70 -5.05
CA VAL A 81 1.49 -10.68 -5.22
C VAL A 81 1.39 -10.08 -6.61
N TYR A 82 1.76 -8.81 -6.72
CA TYR A 82 1.71 -8.10 -7.99
C TYR A 82 2.88 -7.12 -8.06
N ASP A 83 3.68 -7.21 -9.12
CA ASP A 83 4.82 -6.33 -9.28
C ASP A 83 4.38 -4.98 -9.82
N MET A 84 4.85 -3.92 -9.20
CA MET A 84 4.55 -2.55 -9.60
C MET A 84 5.81 -1.88 -10.08
N GLU A 85 5.70 -1.13 -11.18
CA GLU A 85 6.83 -0.40 -11.77
C GLU A 85 6.55 1.09 -11.70
N ALA A 86 7.55 1.88 -11.37
CA ALA A 86 7.42 3.32 -11.34
C ALA A 86 7.42 3.88 -12.75
N ASP A 87 6.50 4.81 -13.03
CA ASP A 87 6.40 5.41 -14.35
C ASP A 87 7.67 6.15 -14.74
N ASN A 88 8.34 6.78 -13.78
CA ASN A 88 9.59 7.49 -14.07
C ASN A 88 10.83 6.60 -13.96
N GLY A 89 10.63 5.31 -13.60
CA GLY A 89 11.73 4.38 -13.48
C GLY A 89 12.64 4.60 -12.28
N VAL A 90 12.25 5.44 -11.34
CA VAL A 90 13.10 5.80 -10.20
C VAL A 90 12.35 5.75 -8.87
N THR A 91 11.19 6.42 -8.79
CA THR A 91 10.49 6.59 -7.51
C THR A 91 8.98 6.50 -7.70
N PHE A 92 8.27 6.30 -6.58
CA PHE A 92 6.81 6.36 -6.56
C PHE A 92 6.36 7.48 -5.62
N THR A 93 5.35 8.24 -6.06
CA THR A 93 4.63 9.14 -5.16
C THR A 93 3.44 8.41 -4.56
N GLU A 94 2.85 8.98 -3.49
CA GLU A 94 1.66 8.40 -2.90
C GLU A 94 0.53 8.29 -3.91
N GLY A 95 0.35 9.33 -4.71
CA GLY A 95 -0.71 9.33 -5.71
C GLY A 95 -0.54 8.23 -6.74
N GLU A 96 0.69 8.03 -7.21
CA GLU A 96 0.95 6.99 -8.19
C GLU A 96 0.68 5.60 -7.62
N ILE A 97 1.11 5.37 -6.39
CA ILE A 97 0.88 4.07 -5.75
C ILE A 97 -0.62 3.82 -5.60
N LEU A 98 -1.35 4.81 -5.11
CA LEU A 98 -2.79 4.64 -4.90
C LEU A 98 -3.50 4.39 -6.22
N TYR A 99 -3.13 5.12 -7.27
CA TYR A 99 -3.70 4.94 -8.59
C TYR A 99 -3.52 3.51 -9.10
N LYS A 100 -2.30 3.00 -8.98
CA LYS A 100 -2.00 1.66 -9.47
C LYS A 100 -2.65 0.58 -8.63
N ILE A 101 -2.71 0.78 -7.31
CA ILE A 101 -3.38 -0.17 -6.43
C ILE A 101 -4.87 -0.18 -6.72
N HIS A 102 -5.48 0.99 -6.89
CA HIS A 102 -6.91 1.04 -7.18
C HIS A 102 -7.24 0.24 -8.43
N ASN A 103 -6.49 0.46 -9.51
CA ASN A 103 -6.77 -0.23 -10.76
C ASN A 103 -6.48 -1.73 -10.67
N ARG A 104 -5.55 -2.13 -9.79
CA ARG A 104 -5.31 -3.55 -9.57
C ARG A 104 -6.45 -4.19 -8.78
N MET A 105 -6.97 -3.47 -7.78
CA MET A 105 -7.93 -4.05 -6.85
C MET A 105 -9.38 -3.84 -7.26
N LYS A 106 -9.65 -3.11 -8.35
CA LYS A 106 -11.01 -2.75 -8.73
C LYS A 106 -11.90 -3.95 -9.03
N ASP A 107 -11.31 -5.08 -9.39
CA ASP A 107 -12.07 -6.30 -9.68
C ASP A 107 -12.04 -7.28 -8.52
N ILE A 108 -11.36 -6.95 -7.44
CA ILE A 108 -11.12 -7.87 -6.33
C ILE A 108 -11.85 -7.44 -5.06
N LEU A 109 -11.69 -6.17 -4.68
CA LEU A 109 -12.19 -5.68 -3.39
C LEU A 109 -13.60 -5.08 -3.38
N PRO A 110 -14.10 -4.46 -4.47
CA PRO A 110 -15.42 -3.85 -4.39
C PRO A 110 -16.50 -4.86 -4.04
N GLY A 111 -17.40 -4.48 -3.13
CA GLY A 111 -18.43 -5.38 -2.66
C GLY A 111 -18.01 -6.31 -1.56
N GLN A 112 -16.73 -6.31 -1.22
CA GLN A 112 -16.21 -7.11 -0.12
C GLN A 112 -16.30 -6.32 1.18
N GLU A 113 -16.22 -7.05 2.30
CA GLU A 113 -16.35 -6.42 3.60
C GLU A 113 -15.22 -5.43 3.89
N PHE A 114 -14.00 -5.77 3.46
CA PHE A 114 -12.83 -4.94 3.74
C PHE A 114 -12.40 -4.23 2.45
N CYS A 115 -13.19 -3.25 2.02
CA CYS A 115 -12.92 -2.57 0.76
C CYS A 115 -12.37 -1.14 0.92
N TYR A 116 -12.05 -0.73 2.15
CA TYR A 116 -11.43 0.58 2.39
C TYR A 116 -9.94 0.40 2.61
N LEU A 117 -9.16 1.31 2.06
CA LEU A 117 -7.72 1.33 2.26
C LEU A 117 -7.40 1.67 3.72
N GLN A 118 -6.50 0.92 4.33
CA GLN A 118 -5.96 1.26 5.63
C GLN A 118 -4.55 1.79 5.48
N TYR A 119 -3.63 0.97 4.98
CA TYR A 119 -2.26 1.41 4.71
C TYR A 119 -1.49 0.29 4.02
N LEU A 120 -0.27 0.62 3.60
CA LEU A 120 0.71 -0.36 3.16
C LEU A 120 1.84 -0.39 4.18
N ILE A 121 2.36 -1.57 4.47
CA ILE A 121 3.51 -1.71 5.37
C ILE A 121 4.62 -2.44 4.65
N PHE A 122 5.82 -1.87 4.71
CA PHE A 122 7.00 -2.52 4.18
C PHE A 122 7.27 -3.78 4.99
N ARG A 123 7.37 -4.92 4.29
CA ARG A 123 7.66 -6.17 4.95
C ARG A 123 9.17 -6.32 5.08
N SER A 124 9.68 -6.20 6.30
CA SER A 124 11.07 -6.45 6.55
C SER A 124 11.23 -7.87 7.04
N PHE A 125 12.44 -8.39 6.90
CA PHE A 125 12.70 -9.72 7.39
C PHE A 125 14.18 -9.82 7.75
N GLU A 126 14.47 -10.74 8.67
CA GLU A 126 15.82 -10.95 9.11
C GLU A 126 16.48 -12.00 8.24
N ALA A 127 17.78 -11.89 8.10
CA ALA A 127 18.57 -12.90 7.40
C ALA A 127 19.50 -13.55 8.42
N ASP A 128 19.44 -14.86 8.52
CA ASP A 128 20.26 -15.59 9.47
C ASP A 128 21.65 -15.88 8.92
N THR A 129 21.80 -15.84 7.60
CA THR A 129 23.08 -16.14 6.96
C THR A 129 23.41 -15.07 5.94
N LEU A 130 24.67 -14.98 5.58
CA LEU A 130 25.11 -14.07 4.54
C LEU A 130 24.48 -14.42 3.22
N GLU A 131 24.30 -15.71 2.96
CA GLU A 131 23.69 -16.17 1.74
C GLU A 131 22.24 -15.70 1.64
N GLU A 132 21.49 -15.78 2.73
CA GLU A 132 20.12 -15.28 2.76
C GLU A 132 20.08 -13.78 2.57
N LEU A 133 21.01 -13.08 3.16
CA LEU A 133 21.05 -11.63 3.02
C LEU A 133 21.28 -11.22 1.58
N GLU A 134 22.22 -11.89 0.90
CA GLU A 134 22.48 -11.60 -0.50
C GLU A 134 21.27 -11.90 -1.36
N LYS A 135 20.57 -12.98 -1.07
CA LYS A 135 19.38 -13.32 -1.82
C LYS A 135 18.30 -12.25 -1.65
N LYS A 136 18.10 -11.76 -0.44
CA LYS A 136 17.08 -10.76 -0.18
C LYS A 136 17.43 -9.42 -0.78
N GLN A 137 18.71 -9.10 -0.89
CA GLN A 137 19.11 -7.85 -1.51
C GLN A 137 18.80 -7.81 -3.00
N ASN A 138 18.65 -8.99 -3.62
CA ASN A 138 18.35 -9.07 -5.04
C ASN A 138 16.84 -9.15 -5.31
N GLU A 139 16.02 -9.21 -4.25
CA GLU A 139 14.58 -9.27 -4.41
C GLU A 139 14.00 -7.87 -4.31
N LYS A 140 12.85 -7.67 -4.97
CA LYS A 140 12.15 -6.40 -4.86
C LYS A 140 11.61 -6.24 -3.45
N GLU A 141 11.52 -5.00 -3.00
CA GLU A 141 10.89 -4.71 -1.72
C GLU A 141 9.43 -5.13 -1.78
N LEU A 142 8.92 -5.65 -0.68
CA LEU A 142 7.58 -6.14 -0.60
C LEU A 142 6.77 -5.31 0.39
N TYR A 143 5.59 -4.86 -0.04
CA TYR A 143 4.68 -4.10 0.80
C TYR A 143 3.37 -4.86 0.93
N ASP A 144 2.90 -4.99 2.16
CA ASP A 144 1.63 -5.64 2.45
C ASP A 144 0.51 -4.62 2.45
N LEU A 145 -0.56 -4.91 1.73
CA LEU A 145 -1.74 -4.06 1.70
C LEU A 145 -2.69 -4.48 2.82
N PHE A 146 -3.07 -3.52 3.64
CA PHE A 146 -4.06 -3.73 4.70
C PHE A 146 -5.31 -2.92 4.38
N THR A 147 -6.46 -3.56 4.54
CA THR A 147 -7.76 -2.94 4.29
C THR A 147 -8.64 -3.07 5.52
N THR A 148 -9.68 -2.25 5.56
CA THR A 148 -10.59 -2.23 6.70
C THR A 148 -12.02 -2.12 6.18
N ASN A 149 -12.99 -2.42 7.05
CA ASN A 149 -14.40 -2.37 6.67
C ASN A 149 -15.05 -1.01 7.00
N GLU A 150 -14.27 -0.07 7.52
CA GLU A 150 -14.80 1.25 7.82
C GLU A 150 -13.70 2.29 7.73
N ILE A 151 -14.11 3.53 7.61
CA ILE A 151 -13.18 4.64 7.54
C ILE A 151 -12.87 5.15 8.95
#